data_111525e62ce01033353d778a35f284d4
#
_entry.id   111525e62ce01033353d778a35f284d4
#
_cell.length_a   1.000
_cell.length_b   1.000
_cell.length_c   1.000
_cell.angle_alpha   90.00
_cell.angle_beta   90.00
_cell.angle_gamma   90.00
#
_symmetry.space_group_name_H-M   'P 1'
#
loop_
_entity.id
_entity.type
_entity.pdbx_description
1 polymer ?
#
loop_
_entity_poly.entity_id
_entity_poly.type
_entity_poly.pdbx_seq_one_letter_code
_entity_poly.pdbx_strand_id
1 'polypeptide(L)'
;MDLNLDYSDDDNPLSLKSDFILSLCELIVGGKDGLAPVEKTIIDRCVRIVYRDYLNDPKPENMPLLEDLYNALRAQDEKEAQYIATALEIYVTGSLNVFNHHTNVDVNSRIVCYDIKELGKQLKKIGMLVVQDQVWNRVTINRAAHKTTRYYLDEFHLLLKEEQTASYSVEIWKRYRKWGGIPTGITQNVKDLLSSREVENIFENSDFIYMLNQAAGDRQILAKQLNISPHQLSYVTHSGEGEGLLFYGNTILPFIDHFPKDTELYRFMTLSLIHI
;
A
#
# COMPACT_ATOMS: atom_id res chain seq x y z
N MET A 1 -10.54 0.50 -11.91
CA MET A 1 -9.07 0.36 -12.11
C MET A 1 -8.51 1.62 -12.77
N ASP A 2 -8.56 2.75 -12.07
CA ASP A 2 -8.22 4.06 -12.64
C ASP A 2 -6.77 4.13 -13.13
N LEU A 3 -6.56 4.75 -14.28
CA LEU A 3 -5.25 4.97 -14.90
C LEU A 3 -5.11 6.45 -15.25
N ASN A 4 -4.11 7.11 -14.68
CA ASN A 4 -3.75 8.47 -15.08
C ASN A 4 -2.73 8.41 -16.21
N LEU A 5 -2.94 9.20 -17.28
CA LEU A 5 -2.04 9.26 -18.43
C LEU A 5 -1.02 10.42 -18.34
N ASP A 6 -1.13 11.30 -17.33
CA ASP A 6 -0.24 12.43 -17.11
C ASP A 6 1.09 12.00 -16.48
N TYR A 7 1.83 11.14 -17.17
CA TYR A 7 3.17 10.72 -16.78
C TYR A 7 4.24 11.53 -17.52
N SER A 8 5.40 11.72 -16.88
CA SER A 8 6.59 12.22 -17.56
C SER A 8 7.13 11.16 -18.53
N ASP A 9 7.86 11.59 -19.54
CA ASP A 9 8.34 10.80 -20.70
C ASP A 9 9.06 9.47 -20.38
N ASP A 10 9.51 9.26 -19.14
CA ASP A 10 10.30 8.09 -18.74
C ASP A 10 9.48 6.94 -18.16
N ASP A 11 8.20 7.14 -17.81
CA ASP A 11 7.37 6.12 -17.14
C ASP A 11 6.18 5.70 -18.01
N ASN A 12 6.00 4.39 -18.18
CA ASN A 12 4.83 3.84 -18.87
C ASN A 12 3.69 3.60 -17.85
N PRO A 13 2.57 4.36 -17.93
CA PRO A 13 1.45 4.22 -17.01
C PRO A 13 0.87 2.80 -16.97
N LEU A 14 0.84 2.13 -18.13
CA LEU A 14 0.30 0.78 -18.25
C LEU A 14 1.21 -0.26 -17.56
N SER A 15 2.52 -0.05 -17.54
CA SER A 15 3.45 -0.94 -16.83
C SER A 15 3.17 -0.93 -15.33
N LEU A 16 3.04 0.26 -14.73
CA LEU A 16 2.70 0.39 -13.31
C LEU A 16 1.33 -0.19 -12.97
N LYS A 17 0.38 -0.03 -13.87
CA LYS A 17 -0.94 -0.63 -13.71
C LYS A 17 -0.89 -2.16 -13.83
N SER A 18 -0.05 -2.69 -14.71
CA SER A 18 0.20 -4.14 -14.80
C SER A 18 0.78 -4.67 -13.49
N ASP A 19 1.76 -3.99 -12.89
CA ASP A 19 2.34 -4.36 -11.59
C ASP A 19 1.30 -4.36 -10.46
N PHE A 20 0.41 -3.37 -10.45
CA PHE A 20 -0.73 -3.34 -9.52
C PHE A 20 -1.65 -4.55 -9.73
N ILE A 21 -2.04 -4.85 -10.97
CA ILE A 21 -2.94 -5.98 -11.28
C ILE A 21 -2.26 -7.33 -10.97
N LEU A 22 -0.96 -7.46 -11.23
CA LEU A 22 -0.18 -8.63 -10.83
C LEU A 22 -0.21 -8.81 -9.31
N SER A 23 -0.02 -7.75 -8.54
CA SER A 23 -0.09 -7.79 -7.08
C SER A 23 -1.50 -8.15 -6.58
N LEU A 24 -2.54 -7.64 -7.23
CA LEU A 24 -3.93 -7.99 -6.94
C LEU A 24 -4.21 -9.48 -7.20
N CYS A 25 -3.78 -9.98 -8.36
CA CYS A 25 -3.94 -11.39 -8.70
C CYS A 25 -3.13 -12.30 -7.75
N GLU A 26 -1.93 -11.89 -7.33
CA GLU A 26 -1.16 -12.66 -6.35
C GLU A 26 -1.87 -12.78 -5.01
N LEU A 27 -2.49 -11.71 -4.51
CA LEU A 27 -3.28 -11.77 -3.28
C LEU A 27 -4.48 -12.72 -3.37
N ILE A 28 -5.00 -12.94 -4.58
CA ILE A 28 -6.18 -13.78 -4.82
C ILE A 28 -5.80 -15.23 -5.12
N VAL A 29 -4.76 -15.44 -5.93
CA VAL A 29 -4.43 -16.73 -6.56
C VAL A 29 -3.08 -17.29 -6.13
N GLY A 30 -2.11 -16.43 -5.79
CA GLY A 30 -0.69 -16.78 -5.71
C GLY A 30 -0.30 -17.77 -4.61
N GLY A 31 -1.12 -18.00 -3.60
CA GLY A 31 -0.82 -18.94 -2.51
C GLY A 31 0.49 -18.60 -1.77
N LYS A 32 1.28 -19.62 -1.42
CA LYS A 32 2.55 -19.44 -0.69
C LYS A 32 3.74 -19.15 -1.61
N ASP A 33 3.65 -19.58 -2.85
CA ASP A 33 4.77 -19.53 -3.82
C ASP A 33 4.62 -18.33 -4.79
N GLY A 34 3.58 -17.51 -4.62
CA GLY A 34 3.28 -16.39 -5.51
C GLY A 34 2.76 -16.86 -6.88
N LEU A 35 2.73 -15.94 -7.85
CA LEU A 35 2.33 -16.22 -9.21
C LEU A 35 3.47 -16.86 -10.01
N ALA A 36 3.19 -17.94 -10.72
CA ALA A 36 4.12 -18.56 -11.65
C ALA A 36 4.45 -17.63 -12.85
N PRO A 37 5.64 -17.75 -13.47
CA PRO A 37 6.00 -16.90 -14.60
C PRO A 37 5.02 -16.91 -15.76
N VAL A 38 4.38 -18.07 -16.04
CA VAL A 38 3.35 -18.19 -17.07
C VAL A 38 2.10 -17.40 -16.69
N GLU A 39 1.66 -17.49 -15.44
CA GLU A 39 0.52 -16.73 -14.92
C GLU A 39 0.76 -15.22 -15.02
N LYS A 40 1.94 -14.73 -14.63
CA LYS A 40 2.33 -13.32 -14.78
C LYS A 40 2.24 -12.86 -16.24
N THR A 41 2.73 -13.65 -17.17
CA THR A 41 2.67 -13.34 -18.61
C THR A 41 1.24 -13.26 -19.13
N ILE A 42 0.37 -14.18 -18.72
CA ILE A 42 -1.03 -14.20 -19.11
C ILE A 42 -1.78 -12.98 -18.56
N ILE A 43 -1.55 -12.64 -17.28
CA ILE A 43 -2.16 -11.48 -16.65
C ILE A 43 -1.72 -10.19 -17.36
N ASP A 44 -0.42 -9.99 -17.60
CA ASP A 44 0.10 -8.80 -18.30
C ASP A 44 -0.49 -8.66 -19.71
N ARG A 45 -0.60 -9.77 -20.46
CA ARG A 45 -1.27 -9.80 -21.76
C ARG A 45 -2.74 -9.35 -21.67
N CYS A 46 -3.49 -9.88 -20.69
CA CYS A 46 -4.89 -9.53 -20.48
C CYS A 46 -5.04 -8.07 -20.06
N VAL A 47 -4.14 -7.53 -19.22
CA VAL A 47 -4.12 -6.11 -18.85
C VAL A 47 -4.00 -5.23 -20.10
N ARG A 48 -3.09 -5.54 -21.01
CA ARG A 48 -2.95 -4.79 -22.29
C ARG A 48 -4.20 -4.85 -23.16
N ILE A 49 -4.90 -5.97 -23.14
CA ILE A 49 -6.15 -6.14 -23.89
C ILE A 49 -7.24 -5.21 -23.32
N VAL A 50 -7.47 -5.26 -22.02
CA VAL A 50 -8.59 -4.54 -21.38
C VAL A 50 -8.40 -3.03 -21.35
N TYR A 51 -7.16 -2.55 -21.30
CA TYR A 51 -6.87 -1.10 -21.32
C TYR A 51 -6.82 -0.50 -22.73
N ARG A 52 -6.92 -1.29 -23.79
CA ARG A 52 -6.79 -0.83 -25.17
C ARG A 52 -7.80 0.27 -25.51
N ASP A 53 -9.06 0.06 -25.15
CA ASP A 53 -10.14 1.00 -25.49
C ASP A 53 -9.99 2.30 -24.71
N TYR A 54 -9.61 2.23 -23.44
CA TYR A 54 -9.30 3.40 -22.63
C TYR A 54 -8.10 4.19 -23.16
N LEU A 55 -7.03 3.52 -23.59
CA LEU A 55 -5.85 4.18 -24.15
C LEU A 55 -6.14 4.89 -25.48
N ASN A 56 -7.09 4.36 -26.26
CA ASN A 56 -7.51 4.97 -27.52
C ASN A 56 -8.47 6.15 -27.31
N ASP A 57 -9.35 6.08 -26.31
CA ASP A 57 -10.33 7.10 -25.96
C ASP A 57 -10.46 7.18 -24.42
N PRO A 58 -9.64 8.03 -23.75
CA PRO A 58 -9.52 8.05 -22.29
C PRO A 58 -10.72 8.74 -21.62
N LYS A 59 -11.86 8.10 -21.67
CA LYS A 59 -13.10 8.50 -21.00
C LYS A 59 -13.38 7.59 -19.79
N PRO A 60 -14.04 8.11 -18.74
CA PRO A 60 -14.41 7.30 -17.57
C PRO A 60 -15.21 6.03 -17.91
N GLU A 61 -16.05 6.08 -18.95
CA GLU A 61 -16.87 4.98 -19.42
C GLU A 61 -16.05 3.82 -20.00
N ASN A 62 -14.86 4.14 -20.55
CA ASN A 62 -13.93 3.16 -21.14
C ASN A 62 -12.94 2.58 -20.11
N MET A 63 -12.99 3.06 -18.84
CA MET A 63 -12.13 2.56 -17.80
C MET A 63 -12.51 1.11 -17.44
N PRO A 64 -11.58 0.14 -17.59
CA PRO A 64 -11.90 -1.26 -17.36
C PRO A 64 -12.19 -1.55 -15.89
N LEU A 65 -13.11 -2.46 -15.66
CA LEU A 65 -13.43 -3.05 -14.38
C LEU A 65 -12.69 -4.39 -14.18
N LEU A 66 -12.83 -4.97 -13.00
CA LEU A 66 -12.29 -6.30 -12.72
C LEU A 66 -12.97 -7.38 -13.57
N GLU A 67 -14.26 -7.16 -13.93
CA GLU A 67 -15.02 -8.01 -14.83
C GLU A 67 -14.41 -8.09 -16.24
N ASP A 68 -13.87 -6.98 -16.75
CA ASP A 68 -13.22 -6.98 -18.07
C ASP A 68 -11.96 -7.83 -18.06
N LEU A 69 -11.16 -7.77 -16.98
CA LEU A 69 -10.01 -8.65 -16.79
C LEU A 69 -10.43 -10.12 -16.69
N TYR A 70 -11.48 -10.42 -15.91
CA TYR A 70 -12.06 -11.76 -15.81
C TYR A 70 -12.47 -12.30 -17.18
N ASN A 71 -13.20 -11.52 -17.98
CA ASN A 71 -13.64 -11.90 -19.31
C ASN A 71 -12.46 -12.09 -20.27
N ALA A 72 -11.44 -11.23 -20.20
CA ALA A 72 -10.22 -11.37 -20.99
C ALA A 72 -9.45 -12.66 -20.66
N LEU A 73 -9.38 -13.05 -19.39
CA LEU A 73 -8.78 -14.30 -18.93
C LEU A 73 -9.60 -15.51 -19.39
N ARG A 74 -10.94 -15.44 -19.28
CA ARG A 74 -11.84 -16.50 -19.76
C ARG A 74 -11.76 -16.74 -21.27
N ALA A 75 -11.38 -15.73 -22.03
CA ALA A 75 -11.19 -15.80 -23.47
C ALA A 75 -9.85 -16.41 -23.91
N GLN A 76 -8.93 -16.69 -22.95
CA GLN A 76 -7.67 -17.38 -23.26
C GLN A 76 -7.85 -18.90 -23.21
N ASP A 77 -7.09 -19.62 -24.03
CA ASP A 77 -7.15 -21.08 -24.10
C ASP A 77 -6.32 -21.81 -23.04
N GLU A 78 -5.38 -21.09 -22.38
CA GLU A 78 -4.46 -21.67 -21.41
C GLU A 78 -5.18 -22.05 -20.11
N LYS A 79 -4.83 -23.21 -19.56
CA LYS A 79 -5.39 -23.70 -18.30
C LYS A 79 -5.12 -22.77 -17.12
N GLU A 80 -3.97 -22.13 -17.10
CA GLU A 80 -3.56 -21.16 -16.10
C GLU A 80 -4.47 -19.92 -16.14
N ALA A 81 -4.85 -19.46 -17.32
CA ALA A 81 -5.81 -18.37 -17.48
C ALA A 81 -7.18 -18.73 -16.91
N GLN A 82 -7.68 -19.94 -17.21
CA GLN A 82 -8.95 -20.45 -16.69
C GLN A 82 -8.91 -20.62 -15.16
N TYR A 83 -7.77 -21.04 -14.60
CA TYR A 83 -7.55 -21.15 -13.16
C TYR A 83 -7.63 -19.77 -12.49
N ILE A 84 -6.91 -18.77 -13.01
CA ILE A 84 -6.94 -17.40 -12.50
C ILE A 84 -8.35 -16.81 -12.60
N ALA A 85 -9.02 -16.97 -13.74
CA ALA A 85 -10.38 -16.49 -13.94
C ALA A 85 -11.35 -17.12 -12.92
N THR A 86 -11.26 -18.41 -12.69
CA THR A 86 -12.10 -19.11 -11.71
C THR A 86 -11.86 -18.58 -10.28
N ALA A 87 -10.62 -18.28 -9.93
CA ALA A 87 -10.30 -17.68 -8.61
C ALA A 87 -10.79 -16.24 -8.48
N LEU A 88 -10.82 -15.47 -9.58
CA LEU A 88 -11.36 -14.10 -9.62
C LEU A 88 -12.89 -14.06 -9.55
N GLU A 89 -13.60 -15.12 -9.90
CA GLU A 89 -15.07 -15.13 -10.03
C GLU A 89 -15.78 -14.65 -8.76
N ILE A 90 -15.30 -15.03 -7.58
CA ILE A 90 -15.89 -14.59 -6.30
C ILE A 90 -15.84 -13.08 -6.11
N TYR A 91 -14.85 -12.39 -6.72
CA TYR A 91 -14.64 -10.94 -6.65
C TYR A 91 -15.33 -10.17 -7.78
N VAL A 92 -15.85 -10.88 -8.79
CA VAL A 92 -16.52 -10.30 -9.96
C VAL A 92 -18.03 -10.49 -9.87
N THR A 93 -18.49 -11.74 -9.82
CA THR A 93 -19.91 -12.10 -9.78
C THR A 93 -20.35 -12.69 -8.44
N GLY A 94 -19.40 -13.06 -7.59
CA GLY A 94 -19.64 -13.68 -6.29
C GLY A 94 -19.84 -12.69 -5.14
N SER A 95 -19.80 -13.21 -3.92
CA SER A 95 -20.11 -12.45 -2.69
C SER A 95 -19.09 -11.40 -2.29
N LEU A 96 -17.92 -11.36 -2.92
CA LEU A 96 -16.83 -10.42 -2.62
C LEU A 96 -16.64 -9.35 -3.72
N ASN A 97 -17.66 -9.08 -4.53
CA ASN A 97 -17.59 -8.18 -5.70
C ASN A 97 -17.54 -6.68 -5.37
N VAL A 98 -17.20 -6.31 -4.14
CA VAL A 98 -17.23 -4.92 -3.63
C VAL A 98 -16.38 -3.97 -4.48
N PHE A 99 -15.29 -4.44 -5.09
CA PHE A 99 -14.40 -3.62 -5.90
C PHE A 99 -14.66 -3.71 -7.41
N ASN A 100 -15.69 -4.44 -7.85
CA ASN A 100 -16.04 -4.59 -9.26
C ASN A 100 -17.08 -3.56 -9.71
N HIS A 101 -16.83 -2.28 -9.46
CA HIS A 101 -17.72 -1.17 -9.81
C HIS A 101 -16.91 0.06 -10.22
N HIS A 102 -17.51 0.93 -11.02
CA HIS A 102 -16.94 2.27 -11.25
C HIS A 102 -16.89 3.04 -9.93
N THR A 103 -15.86 3.88 -9.80
CA THR A 103 -15.69 4.73 -8.61
C THR A 103 -16.92 5.61 -8.41
N ASN A 104 -17.56 5.48 -7.24
CA ASN A 104 -18.81 6.17 -6.88
C ASN A 104 -18.61 7.20 -5.75
N VAL A 105 -17.36 7.50 -5.39
CA VAL A 105 -17.02 8.45 -4.34
C VAL A 105 -16.17 9.59 -4.90
N ASP A 106 -16.38 10.81 -4.39
CA ASP A 106 -15.53 11.95 -4.71
C ASP A 106 -14.30 11.96 -3.79
N VAL A 107 -13.15 11.68 -4.36
CA VAL A 107 -11.84 11.67 -3.68
C VAL A 107 -11.06 12.97 -3.90
N ASN A 108 -11.68 14.04 -4.41
CA ASN A 108 -11.01 15.30 -4.73
C ASN A 108 -10.75 16.19 -3.51
N SER A 109 -11.25 15.82 -2.33
CA SER A 109 -10.98 16.54 -1.08
C SER A 109 -9.49 16.66 -0.79
N ARG A 110 -9.10 17.74 -0.11
CA ARG A 110 -7.72 17.96 0.36
C ARG A 110 -7.28 16.91 1.39
N ILE A 111 -8.21 16.43 2.21
CA ILE A 111 -7.99 15.37 3.20
C ILE A 111 -8.98 14.26 2.87
N VAL A 112 -8.48 13.06 2.66
CA VAL A 112 -9.26 11.86 2.39
C VAL A 112 -8.84 10.79 3.38
N CYS A 113 -9.82 10.15 4.02
CA CYS A 113 -9.60 8.98 4.88
C CYS A 113 -10.32 7.78 4.25
N TYR A 114 -9.58 6.72 3.99
CA TYR A 114 -10.13 5.46 3.54
C TYR A 114 -10.31 4.55 4.75
N ASP A 115 -11.55 4.43 5.23
CA ASP A 115 -11.89 3.47 6.29
C ASP A 115 -12.09 2.07 5.67
N ILE A 116 -11.18 1.16 6.03
CA ILE A 116 -11.21 -0.24 5.59
C ILE A 116 -11.53 -1.20 6.75
N LYS A 117 -11.99 -0.68 7.90
CA LYS A 117 -12.28 -1.45 9.10
C LYS A 117 -13.34 -2.53 8.86
N GLU A 118 -14.39 -2.19 8.13
CA GLU A 118 -15.52 -3.07 7.84
C GLU A 118 -15.21 -4.11 6.74
N LEU A 119 -14.06 -3.99 6.06
CA LEU A 119 -13.62 -5.01 5.12
C LEU A 119 -13.19 -6.27 5.89
N GLY A 120 -13.87 -7.38 5.68
CA GLY A 120 -13.51 -8.67 6.26
C GLY A 120 -12.07 -9.08 5.92
N LYS A 121 -11.52 -10.08 6.62
CA LYS A 121 -10.11 -10.51 6.50
C LYS A 121 -9.64 -10.73 5.06
N GLN A 122 -10.52 -11.26 4.20
CA GLN A 122 -10.21 -11.56 2.78
C GLN A 122 -10.05 -10.28 1.95
N LEU A 123 -10.88 -9.26 2.21
CA LEU A 123 -10.89 -8.02 1.44
C LEU A 123 -9.93 -6.95 2.00
N LYS A 124 -9.48 -7.08 3.26
CA LYS A 124 -8.65 -6.05 3.89
C LYS A 124 -7.35 -5.77 3.14
N LYS A 125 -6.61 -6.81 2.75
CA LYS A 125 -5.35 -6.65 2.00
C LYS A 125 -5.60 -6.09 0.59
N ILE A 126 -6.66 -6.59 -0.07
CA ILE A 126 -7.08 -6.08 -1.38
C ILE A 126 -7.45 -4.60 -1.27
N GLY A 127 -8.24 -4.23 -0.26
CA GLY A 127 -8.60 -2.85 0.01
C GLY A 127 -7.38 -1.95 0.23
N MET A 128 -6.40 -2.39 1.01
CA MET A 128 -5.15 -1.65 1.21
C MET A 128 -4.38 -1.45 -0.11
N LEU A 129 -4.30 -2.48 -0.95
CA LEU A 129 -3.66 -2.41 -2.25
C LEU A 129 -4.39 -1.44 -3.19
N VAL A 130 -5.72 -1.50 -3.23
CA VAL A 130 -6.57 -0.57 -4.01
C VAL A 130 -6.38 0.87 -3.53
N VAL A 131 -6.36 1.12 -2.23
CA VAL A 131 -6.09 2.45 -1.66
C VAL A 131 -4.70 2.93 -2.07
N GLN A 132 -3.68 2.08 -2.02
CA GLN A 132 -2.32 2.43 -2.44
C GLN A 132 -2.26 2.85 -3.91
N ASP A 133 -2.97 2.16 -4.80
CA ASP A 133 -3.10 2.54 -6.22
C ASP A 133 -3.82 3.88 -6.38
N GLN A 134 -4.91 4.13 -5.65
CA GLN A 134 -5.62 5.42 -5.67
C GLN A 134 -4.75 6.58 -5.16
N VAL A 135 -3.98 6.35 -4.11
CA VAL A 135 -3.03 7.36 -3.61
C VAL A 135 -1.93 7.63 -4.63
N TRP A 136 -1.44 6.60 -5.32
CA TRP A 136 -0.47 6.77 -6.39
C TRP A 136 -1.02 7.65 -7.54
N ASN A 137 -2.24 7.38 -7.98
CA ASN A 137 -2.92 8.23 -8.97
C ASN A 137 -3.05 9.69 -8.49
N ARG A 138 -3.33 9.90 -7.20
CA ARG A 138 -3.38 11.26 -6.62
C ARG A 138 -2.00 11.92 -6.60
N VAL A 139 -0.94 11.19 -6.30
CA VAL A 139 0.44 11.70 -6.33
C VAL A 139 0.79 12.18 -7.75
N THR A 140 0.44 11.42 -8.78
CA THR A 140 0.72 11.79 -10.17
C THR A 140 -0.03 13.06 -10.59
N ILE A 141 -1.33 13.17 -10.26
CA ILE A 141 -2.14 14.36 -10.52
C ILE A 141 -1.58 15.58 -9.76
N ASN A 142 -1.26 15.42 -8.48
CA ASN A 142 -0.75 16.51 -7.66
C ASN A 142 0.64 16.98 -8.12
N ARG A 143 1.50 16.06 -8.59
CA ARG A 143 2.79 16.41 -9.18
C ARG A 143 2.64 17.36 -10.35
N ALA A 144 1.73 17.06 -11.29
CA ALA A 144 1.44 17.95 -12.44
C ALA A 144 0.99 19.34 -11.98
N ALA A 145 0.31 19.42 -10.84
CA ALA A 145 -0.13 20.67 -10.21
C ALA A 145 0.90 21.28 -9.23
N HIS A 146 2.14 20.77 -9.17
CA HIS A 146 3.19 21.18 -8.22
C HIS A 146 2.75 21.12 -6.73
N LYS A 147 1.94 20.11 -6.37
CA LYS A 147 1.44 19.89 -5.01
C LYS A 147 2.05 18.62 -4.41
N THR A 148 2.38 18.67 -3.13
CA THR A 148 2.85 17.52 -2.36
C THR A 148 1.67 16.69 -1.89
N THR A 149 1.81 15.36 -1.91
CA THR A 149 0.85 14.41 -1.33
C THR A 149 1.45 13.73 -0.13
N ARG A 150 0.75 13.76 0.99
CA ARG A 150 1.11 12.99 2.20
C ARG A 150 0.21 11.77 2.29
N TYR A 151 0.81 10.62 2.51
CA TYR A 151 0.12 9.34 2.61
C TYR A 151 0.49 8.65 3.91
N TYR A 152 -0.49 8.39 4.77
CA TYR A 152 -0.33 7.67 6.03
C TYR A 152 -1.01 6.31 5.90
N LEU A 153 -0.27 5.24 6.12
CA LEU A 153 -0.75 3.87 6.00
C LEU A 153 -0.55 3.14 7.32
N ASP A 154 -1.65 2.91 8.02
CA ASP A 154 -1.65 2.09 9.23
C ASP A 154 -1.58 0.60 8.88
N GLU A 155 -1.03 -0.21 9.79
CA GLU A 155 -0.80 -1.66 9.61
C GLU A 155 -0.02 -1.99 8.32
N PHE A 156 0.94 -1.15 7.97
CA PHE A 156 1.73 -1.24 6.72
C PHE A 156 2.35 -2.63 6.50
N HIS A 157 2.72 -3.35 7.57
CA HIS A 157 3.28 -4.70 7.48
C HIS A 157 2.38 -5.70 6.73
N LEU A 158 1.07 -5.44 6.64
CA LEU A 158 0.15 -6.32 5.91
C LEU A 158 0.40 -6.36 4.40
N LEU A 159 0.94 -5.29 3.82
CA LEU A 159 1.31 -5.24 2.40
C LEU A 159 2.66 -5.88 2.09
N LEU A 160 3.45 -6.20 3.11
CA LEU A 160 4.79 -6.73 2.96
C LEU A 160 4.89 -8.25 3.16
N LYS A 161 3.75 -8.93 3.34
CA LYS A 161 3.72 -10.38 3.60
C LYS A 161 3.87 -11.22 2.33
N GLU A 162 3.28 -10.79 1.23
CA GLU A 162 3.36 -11.44 -0.07
C GLU A 162 4.44 -10.78 -0.92
N GLU A 163 5.22 -11.57 -1.65
CA GLU A 163 6.42 -11.11 -2.38
C GLU A 163 6.08 -10.04 -3.44
N GLN A 164 5.08 -10.29 -4.29
CA GLN A 164 4.72 -9.36 -5.36
C GLN A 164 4.14 -8.05 -4.79
N THR A 165 3.30 -8.15 -3.76
CA THR A 165 2.71 -6.98 -3.10
C THR A 165 3.77 -6.17 -2.35
N ALA A 166 4.74 -6.83 -1.72
CA ALA A 166 5.87 -6.16 -1.09
C ALA A 166 6.73 -5.43 -2.12
N SER A 167 7.08 -6.11 -3.21
CA SER A 167 7.85 -5.53 -4.32
C SER A 167 7.17 -4.30 -4.92
N TYR A 168 5.88 -4.41 -5.22
CA TYR A 168 5.06 -3.28 -5.69
C TYR A 168 5.05 -2.12 -4.68
N SER A 169 4.82 -2.43 -3.40
CA SER A 169 4.77 -1.40 -2.35
C SER A 169 6.09 -0.66 -2.21
N VAL A 170 7.22 -1.37 -2.26
CA VAL A 170 8.57 -0.78 -2.18
C VAL A 170 8.89 0.06 -3.42
N GLU A 171 8.50 -0.41 -4.61
CA GLU A 171 8.71 0.36 -5.84
C GLU A 171 7.95 1.68 -5.80
N ILE A 172 6.68 1.65 -5.41
CA ILE A 172 5.86 2.86 -5.20
C ILE A 172 6.49 3.76 -4.13
N TRP A 173 6.99 3.20 -3.01
CA TRP A 173 7.66 3.95 -1.94
C TRP A 173 8.87 4.74 -2.46
N LYS A 174 9.73 4.10 -3.24
CA LYS A 174 10.88 4.76 -3.88
C LYS A 174 10.45 5.87 -4.84
N ARG A 175 9.37 5.65 -5.59
CA ARG A 175 8.85 6.62 -6.56
C ARG A 175 8.23 7.84 -5.88
N TYR A 176 7.58 7.69 -4.74
CA TYR A 176 6.96 8.82 -4.01
C TYR A 176 7.93 9.98 -3.85
N ARG A 177 9.18 9.70 -3.47
CA ARG A 177 10.21 10.74 -3.28
C ARG A 177 10.43 11.60 -4.52
N LYS A 178 10.51 10.97 -5.70
CA LYS A 178 10.71 11.68 -6.98
C LYS A 178 9.45 12.41 -7.44
N TRP A 179 8.28 11.99 -6.98
CA TRP A 179 6.99 12.47 -7.44
C TRP A 179 6.29 13.42 -6.46
N GLY A 180 7.00 13.90 -5.45
CA GLY A 180 6.45 14.84 -4.46
C GLY A 180 5.47 14.18 -3.48
N GLY A 181 5.51 12.87 -3.35
CA GLY A 181 4.80 12.09 -2.35
C GLY A 181 5.64 11.92 -1.08
N ILE A 182 4.99 11.90 0.08
CA ILE A 182 5.60 11.64 1.38
C ILE A 182 4.83 10.48 2.03
N PRO A 183 5.27 9.24 1.82
CA PRO A 183 4.66 8.08 2.44
C PRO A 183 5.09 7.95 3.90
N THR A 184 4.18 7.52 4.76
CA THR A 184 4.43 7.20 6.17
C THR A 184 3.78 5.88 6.50
N GLY A 185 4.58 4.84 6.69
CA GLY A 185 4.11 3.53 7.14
C GLY A 185 4.08 3.48 8.67
N ILE A 186 2.96 3.05 9.22
CA ILE A 186 2.75 2.87 10.65
C ILE A 186 2.55 1.38 10.92
N THR A 187 3.23 0.84 11.91
CA THR A 187 3.06 -0.56 12.29
C THR A 187 3.35 -0.77 13.77
N GLN A 188 2.62 -1.69 14.38
CA GLN A 188 2.88 -2.20 15.73
C GLN A 188 3.62 -3.54 15.67
N ASN A 189 3.63 -4.21 14.52
CA ASN A 189 4.21 -5.55 14.36
C ASN A 189 5.54 -5.47 13.62
N VAL A 190 6.58 -5.16 14.37
CA VAL A 190 7.95 -5.04 13.83
C VAL A 190 8.50 -6.37 13.34
N LYS A 191 8.18 -7.48 14.03
CA LYS A 191 8.65 -8.81 13.64
C LYS A 191 8.14 -9.22 12.27
N ASP A 192 6.86 -9.01 11.99
CA ASP A 192 6.28 -9.27 10.66
C ASP A 192 6.87 -8.33 9.61
N LEU A 193 7.08 -7.07 9.96
CA LEU A 193 7.73 -6.10 9.10
C LEU A 193 9.13 -6.58 8.68
N LEU A 194 9.98 -6.94 9.62
CA LEU A 194 11.37 -7.34 9.38
C LEU A 194 11.53 -8.75 8.78
N SER A 195 10.45 -9.51 8.61
CA SER A 195 10.48 -10.81 7.92
C SER A 195 10.61 -10.70 6.40
N SER A 196 10.27 -9.54 5.83
CA SER A 196 10.38 -9.27 4.40
C SER A 196 11.76 -8.69 4.06
N ARG A 197 12.42 -9.23 3.03
CA ARG A 197 13.68 -8.66 2.48
C ARG A 197 13.51 -7.23 1.99
N GLU A 198 12.32 -6.90 1.52
CA GLU A 198 12.00 -5.59 0.97
C GLU A 198 11.98 -4.47 2.03
N VAL A 199 11.87 -4.84 3.32
CA VAL A 199 11.86 -3.87 4.42
C VAL A 199 13.19 -3.12 4.55
N GLU A 200 14.32 -3.77 4.31
CA GLU A 200 15.62 -3.07 4.32
C GLU A 200 15.61 -1.89 3.35
N ASN A 201 15.04 -2.09 2.16
CA ASN A 201 14.89 -1.01 1.17
C ASN A 201 14.02 0.14 1.69
N ILE A 202 12.99 -0.14 2.48
CA ILE A 202 12.10 0.89 3.04
C ILE A 202 12.84 1.70 4.10
N PHE A 203 13.57 1.05 5.00
CA PHE A 203 14.37 1.74 6.02
C PHE A 203 15.45 2.61 5.38
N GLU A 204 16.19 2.11 4.39
CA GLU A 204 17.23 2.87 3.67
C GLU A 204 16.66 4.08 2.90
N ASN A 205 15.42 4.00 2.45
CA ASN A 205 14.75 5.08 1.73
C ASN A 205 13.84 5.95 2.62
N SER A 206 13.86 5.74 3.94
CA SER A 206 13.11 6.54 4.90
C SER A 206 13.99 7.63 5.50
N ASP A 207 13.60 8.89 5.29
CA ASP A 207 14.33 10.04 5.86
C ASP A 207 14.12 10.14 7.37
N PHE A 208 12.97 9.69 7.88
CA PHE A 208 12.60 9.71 9.29
C PHE A 208 12.09 8.35 9.76
N ILE A 209 12.55 7.90 10.93
CA ILE A 209 11.97 6.75 11.63
C ILE A 209 11.64 7.17 13.05
N TYR A 210 10.35 7.09 13.40
CA TYR A 210 9.88 7.29 14.77
C TYR A 210 9.73 5.94 15.45
N MET A 211 10.51 5.73 16.51
CA MET A 211 10.44 4.51 17.31
C MET A 211 9.88 4.86 18.69
N LEU A 212 8.64 4.46 18.92
CA LEU A 212 7.99 4.59 20.21
C LEU A 212 8.34 3.39 21.11
N ASN A 213 7.66 3.22 22.25
CA ASN A 213 7.87 2.08 23.16
C ASN A 213 7.72 0.75 22.41
N GLN A 214 8.68 -0.14 22.62
CA GLN A 214 8.77 -1.42 21.92
C GLN A 214 8.64 -2.60 22.88
N ALA A 215 7.97 -3.68 22.42
CA ALA A 215 7.91 -4.94 23.14
C ALA A 215 9.31 -5.57 23.29
N ALA A 216 9.52 -6.32 24.38
CA ALA A 216 10.83 -6.88 24.72
C ALA A 216 11.45 -7.75 23.60
N GLY A 217 10.61 -8.53 22.88
CA GLY A 217 11.06 -9.39 21.79
C GLY A 217 11.56 -8.64 20.55
N ASP A 218 11.00 -7.46 20.28
CA ASP A 218 11.29 -6.69 19.07
C ASP A 218 12.51 -5.79 19.22
N ARG A 219 12.82 -5.37 20.45
CA ARG A 219 13.91 -4.44 20.77
C ARG A 219 15.28 -4.89 20.27
N GLN A 220 15.61 -6.17 20.47
CA GLN A 220 16.91 -6.70 20.05
C GLN A 220 17.03 -6.80 18.53
N ILE A 221 15.95 -7.14 17.86
CA ILE A 221 15.91 -7.21 16.40
C ILE A 221 16.09 -5.80 15.81
N LEU A 222 15.33 -4.83 16.33
CA LEU A 222 15.43 -3.42 15.93
C LEU A 222 16.80 -2.82 16.25
N ALA A 223 17.35 -3.12 17.43
CA ALA A 223 18.67 -2.63 17.81
C ALA A 223 19.76 -3.08 16.83
N LYS A 224 19.69 -4.33 16.38
CA LYS A 224 20.60 -4.87 15.37
C LYS A 224 20.37 -4.23 14.00
N GLN A 225 19.12 -4.16 13.54
CA GLN A 225 18.78 -3.65 12.20
C GLN A 225 19.10 -2.16 12.04
N LEU A 226 18.83 -1.36 13.07
CA LEU A 226 19.04 0.10 13.05
C LEU A 226 20.34 0.53 13.70
N ASN A 227 21.21 -0.42 14.07
CA ASN A 227 22.50 -0.18 14.71
C ASN A 227 22.38 0.74 15.96
N ILE A 228 21.42 0.45 16.83
CA ILE A 228 21.12 1.23 18.05
C ILE A 228 21.99 0.73 19.20
N SER A 229 22.68 1.64 19.90
CA SER A 229 23.44 1.31 21.11
C SER A 229 22.52 0.90 22.27
N PRO A 230 22.99 0.11 23.26
CA PRO A 230 22.22 -0.25 24.46
C PRO A 230 21.68 0.96 25.22
N HIS A 231 22.44 2.06 25.24
CA HIS A 231 22.02 3.31 25.89
C HIS A 231 20.84 3.95 25.15
N GLN A 232 20.92 4.06 23.82
CA GLN A 232 19.80 4.57 23.01
C GLN A 232 18.57 3.68 23.13
N LEU A 233 18.75 2.35 23.15
CA LEU A 233 17.66 1.41 23.30
C LEU A 233 16.87 1.61 24.60
N SER A 234 17.49 2.11 25.66
CA SER A 234 16.79 2.40 26.92
C SER A 234 15.67 3.42 26.78
N TYR A 235 15.77 4.35 25.84
CA TYR A 235 14.72 5.35 25.55
C TYR A 235 13.43 4.78 24.92
N VAL A 236 13.46 3.58 24.39
CA VAL A 236 12.27 2.87 23.85
C VAL A 236 11.89 1.67 24.67
N THR A 237 12.57 1.44 25.81
CA THR A 237 12.31 0.31 26.69
C THR A 237 11.33 0.64 27.81
N HIS A 238 11.38 1.88 28.31
CA HIS A 238 10.60 2.36 29.46
C HIS A 238 9.96 3.73 29.14
N SER A 239 9.83 4.06 27.85
CA SER A 239 9.23 5.32 27.42
C SER A 239 7.74 5.37 27.72
N GLY A 240 7.26 6.53 28.10
CA GLY A 240 5.84 6.85 28.23
C GLY A 240 5.17 7.15 26.89
N GLU A 241 3.94 7.62 26.95
CA GLU A 241 3.21 8.11 25.77
C GLU A 241 3.93 9.34 25.18
N GLY A 242 4.12 9.35 23.86
CA GLY A 242 4.78 10.44 23.16
C GLY A 242 6.30 10.50 23.34
N GLU A 243 6.92 9.47 23.89
CA GLU A 243 8.36 9.39 24.11
C GLU A 243 8.99 8.30 23.23
N GLY A 244 10.22 8.54 22.77
CA GLY A 244 10.91 7.55 21.95
C GLY A 244 12.21 8.04 21.34
N LEU A 245 12.58 7.41 20.21
CA LEU A 245 13.73 7.78 19.39
C LEU A 245 13.28 8.25 18.02
N LEU A 246 13.85 9.36 17.56
CA LEU A 246 13.74 9.87 16.22
C LEU A 246 15.06 9.63 15.48
N PHE A 247 14.98 8.96 14.34
CA PHE A 247 16.08 8.84 13.40
C PHE A 247 15.89 9.84 12.28
N TYR A 248 16.93 10.57 11.97
CA TYR A 248 17.01 11.48 10.83
C TYR A 248 18.38 11.36 10.18
N GLY A 249 18.44 10.70 9.06
CA GLY A 249 19.71 10.29 8.45
C GLY A 249 20.55 9.49 9.45
N ASN A 250 21.79 9.96 9.74
CA ASN A 250 22.70 9.31 10.70
C ASN A 250 22.51 9.77 12.15
N THR A 251 21.55 10.65 12.40
CA THR A 251 21.32 11.21 13.73
C THR A 251 20.20 10.47 14.44
N ILE A 252 20.46 10.04 15.68
CA ILE A 252 19.48 9.37 16.54
C ILE A 252 19.28 10.26 17.77
N LEU A 253 18.06 10.77 17.93
CA LEU A 253 17.70 11.70 19.00
C LEU A 253 16.58 11.11 19.87
N PRO A 254 16.71 11.10 21.20
CA PRO A 254 15.54 10.90 22.05
C PRO A 254 14.61 12.11 21.94
N PHE A 255 13.30 11.85 21.93
CA PHE A 255 12.29 12.89 21.88
C PHE A 255 11.21 12.68 22.93
N ILE A 256 10.58 13.78 23.33
CA ILE A 256 9.39 13.83 24.17
C ILE A 256 8.41 14.78 23.47
N ASP A 257 7.28 14.26 23.05
CA ASP A 257 6.21 15.02 22.40
C ASP A 257 4.88 14.64 23.03
N HIS A 258 4.50 15.40 24.06
CA HIS A 258 3.22 15.22 24.74
C HIS A 258 2.13 16.01 24.02
N PHE A 259 1.19 15.30 23.42
CA PHE A 259 0.05 15.93 22.79
C PHE A 259 -0.76 16.73 23.83
N PRO A 260 -1.12 18.02 23.55
CA PRO A 260 -1.87 18.85 24.50
C PRO A 260 -3.24 18.25 24.83
N LYS A 261 -3.41 17.84 26.11
CA LYS A 261 -4.63 17.12 26.57
C LYS A 261 -5.84 18.03 26.76
N ASP A 262 -5.64 19.35 26.79
CA ASP A 262 -6.67 20.37 26.92
C ASP A 262 -7.32 20.79 25.60
N THR A 263 -6.90 20.20 24.48
CA THR A 263 -7.39 20.52 23.14
C THR A 263 -8.67 19.74 22.80
N GLU A 264 -9.53 20.32 21.95
CA GLU A 264 -10.70 19.65 21.41
C GLU A 264 -10.29 18.41 20.57
N LEU A 265 -9.20 18.50 19.83
CA LEU A 265 -8.65 17.40 19.04
C LEU A 265 -8.28 16.20 19.92
N TYR A 266 -7.63 16.44 21.08
CA TYR A 266 -7.32 15.37 22.02
C TYR A 266 -8.60 14.68 22.53
N ARG A 267 -9.65 15.45 22.83
CA ARG A 267 -10.94 14.89 23.26
C ARG A 267 -11.56 14.00 22.18
N PHE A 268 -11.56 14.44 20.93
CA PHE A 268 -12.04 13.60 19.82
C PHE A 268 -11.25 12.32 19.65
N MET A 269 -9.93 12.39 19.72
CA MET A 269 -9.07 11.22 19.61
C MET A 269 -9.21 10.24 20.77
N THR A 270 -9.51 10.74 21.98
CA THR A 270 -9.66 9.92 23.19
C THR A 270 -11.07 9.32 23.31
N LEU A 271 -12.11 10.02 22.86
CA LEU A 271 -13.49 9.53 22.87
C LEU A 271 -13.69 8.29 21.99
N SER A 272 -12.87 8.14 20.94
CA SER A 272 -12.86 6.92 20.12
C SER A 272 -12.38 5.68 20.88
N LEU A 273 -11.63 5.85 21.98
CA LEU A 273 -11.14 4.75 22.83
C LEU A 273 -12.15 4.34 23.92
N ILE A 274 -13.18 5.16 24.19
CA ILE A 274 -14.18 4.89 25.24
C ILE A 274 -15.37 4.08 24.68
N HIS A 275 -15.50 3.98 23.35
CA HIS A 275 -16.59 3.27 22.68
C HIS A 275 -16.16 1.96 22.00
N ILE A 276 -15.01 1.38 22.41
CA ILE A 276 -14.60 0.02 22.01
C ILE A 276 -14.87 -0.96 23.14
#